data_878d3a1b874cfb43d23b807b009757ce
#
_entry.id   878d3a1b874cfb43d23b807b009757ce
#
_cell.length_a   1.000
_cell.length_b   1.000
_cell.length_c   1.000
_cell.angle_alpha   90.00
_cell.angle_beta   90.00
_cell.angle_gamma   90.00
#
_symmetry.space_group_name_H-M   'P 1'
#
loop_
_entity.id
_entity.type
_entity.pdbx_description
1 polymer ?
#
loop_
_entity_poly.entity_id
_entity_poly.type
_entity_poly.pdbx_seq_one_letter_code
_entity_poly.pdbx_strand_id
1 'polypeptide(L)'
;MSGIYCANAVWGAQVWPKIKPGISAQSGNCIFCGFVLLCRRNRKIGVYLEHHPEAEKQGIEKSSLAALTVASIGIVYGDIGTSPLYAMRAVFGGTGGLILTSNNLLGIVSLIIWGLIVVVSVKYVLIMLRADNRGEGGTLALMALAHSALPKKSRLYYPLLALGVLGASLFYGDSVITPAISILSAVEGLEVATPLFRPYVIPIALTIMVGLYSIQYKGTAGIGKWFGPIMIVWFIALAGMGVVNIVASPAVLFALNPWYALLFIEQNPGTAFIALSAVVLAFTGAETLYADMGHFGPQPIRRAWFRLVFPALTLNYLGQGGFCCRILAH
;
A
#
# COMPACT_ATOMS: atom_id res chain seq x y z
N MET A 1 31.64 2.99 -8.79
CA MET A 1 31.31 4.04 -7.79
C MET A 1 29.99 4.80 -8.08
N SER A 2 29.34 4.64 -9.21
CA SER A 2 28.14 5.39 -9.60
C SER A 2 26.80 4.81 -9.11
N GLY A 3 26.75 3.58 -8.58
CA GLY A 3 25.52 2.93 -8.13
C GLY A 3 25.09 3.24 -6.68
N ILE A 4 25.99 3.80 -5.87
CA ILE A 4 25.73 4.06 -4.44
C ILE A 4 24.89 5.34 -4.24
N TYR A 5 24.95 6.28 -5.18
CA TYR A 5 24.24 7.56 -5.08
C TYR A 5 22.73 7.47 -5.38
N CYS A 6 22.28 6.51 -6.19
CA CYS A 6 20.86 6.37 -6.50
C CYS A 6 20.02 5.77 -5.34
N ALA A 7 20.59 4.88 -4.55
CA ALA A 7 19.86 4.23 -3.45
C ALA A 7 19.61 5.19 -2.27
N ASN A 8 20.53 6.14 -2.04
CA ASN A 8 20.37 7.16 -0.98
C ASN A 8 19.31 8.22 -1.28
N ALA A 9 18.88 8.36 -2.54
CA ALA A 9 17.91 9.38 -2.93
C ALA A 9 16.45 8.97 -2.67
N VAL A 10 16.17 7.68 -2.53
CA VAL A 10 14.79 7.14 -2.40
C VAL A 10 14.39 6.89 -0.94
N TRP A 11 15.36 6.61 -0.06
CA TRP A 11 15.08 6.33 1.37
C TRP A 11 16.01 7.15 2.23
N GLY A 12 15.45 8.12 2.97
CA GLY A 12 16.22 9.02 3.83
C GLY A 12 17.10 8.28 4.83
N ALA A 13 18.15 8.97 5.27
CA ALA A 13 19.32 8.53 6.04
C ALA A 13 19.06 7.73 7.35
N GLN A 14 17.85 7.36 7.67
CA GLN A 14 17.50 6.56 8.85
C GLN A 14 17.64 5.03 8.64
N VAL A 15 17.80 4.57 7.42
CA VAL A 15 17.90 3.13 7.09
C VAL A 15 19.37 2.67 6.96
N TRP A 16 20.33 3.60 6.97
CA TRP A 16 21.75 3.25 6.92
C TRP A 16 22.40 3.36 8.29
N PRO A 17 22.66 2.25 8.99
CA PRO A 17 23.62 2.29 10.07
C PRO A 17 24.98 2.69 9.47
N LYS A 18 25.69 3.63 10.14
CA LYS A 18 27.04 4.03 9.77
C LYS A 18 27.90 2.80 9.65
N ILE A 19 28.25 2.42 8.43
CA ILE A 19 29.20 1.36 8.16
C ILE A 19 30.52 1.80 8.83
N LYS A 20 30.91 1.14 9.92
CA LYS A 20 32.22 1.36 10.50
C LYS A 20 33.27 0.97 9.45
N PRO A 21 34.28 1.81 9.21
CA PRO A 21 35.38 1.49 8.31
C PRO A 21 36.24 0.40 8.98
N GLY A 22 35.90 -0.86 8.77
CA GLY A 22 36.60 -1.99 9.39
C GLY A 22 36.44 -3.30 8.63
N ILE A 23 35.56 -3.37 7.67
CA ILE A 23 35.45 -4.54 6.79
C ILE A 23 36.30 -4.27 5.55
N SER A 24 37.55 -4.69 5.58
CA SER A 24 38.42 -4.67 4.41
C SER A 24 37.78 -5.57 3.33
N ALA A 25 37.45 -4.96 2.21
CA ALA A 25 37.02 -5.65 1.01
C ALA A 25 38.20 -6.43 0.42
N GLN A 26 38.57 -7.54 1.06
CA GLN A 26 39.51 -8.49 0.48
C GLN A 26 38.73 -9.54 -0.29
N SER A 27 38.77 -9.40 -1.61
CA SER A 27 38.57 -10.45 -2.64
C SER A 27 37.29 -11.28 -2.52
N GLY A 28 36.17 -10.74 -3.00
CA GLY A 28 34.99 -11.51 -3.35
C GLY A 28 34.04 -10.64 -4.18
N ASN A 29 33.55 -11.16 -5.31
CA ASN A 29 32.55 -10.48 -6.12
C ASN A 29 31.24 -10.40 -5.32
N CYS A 30 30.92 -9.22 -4.79
CA CYS A 30 29.64 -8.93 -4.14
C CYS A 30 28.77 -8.14 -5.11
N ILE A 31 27.54 -8.58 -5.31
CA ILE A 31 26.53 -7.88 -6.09
C ILE A 31 25.54 -7.29 -5.09
N PHE A 32 25.43 -5.96 -5.12
CA PHE A 32 24.45 -5.23 -4.33
C PHE A 32 23.17 -5.06 -5.16
N CYS A 33 22.10 -5.73 -4.75
CA CYS A 33 20.77 -5.58 -5.35
C CYS A 33 19.82 -5.07 -4.26
N GLY A 34 19.63 -3.75 -4.21
CA GLY A 34 18.78 -3.13 -3.21
C GLY A 34 19.25 -3.36 -1.76
N PHE A 35 18.43 -3.97 -0.92
CA PHE A 35 18.68 -4.25 0.49
C PHE A 35 19.40 -5.57 0.77
N VAL A 36 19.75 -6.33 -0.26
CA VAL A 36 20.35 -7.67 -0.12
C VAL A 36 21.77 -7.66 -0.64
N LEU A 37 22.72 -7.94 0.22
CA LEU A 37 24.12 -8.12 -0.14
C LEU A 37 24.37 -9.61 -0.47
N LEU A 38 24.45 -9.93 -1.76
CA LEU A 38 24.80 -11.25 -2.21
C LEU A 38 26.33 -11.34 -2.33
N CYS A 39 26.98 -11.94 -1.34
CA CYS A 39 28.42 -12.19 -1.36
C CYS A 39 28.72 -13.64 -1.72
N ARG A 40 29.54 -13.84 -2.74
CA ARG A 40 30.09 -15.15 -3.12
C ARG A 40 31.39 -15.38 -2.38
N ARG A 41 31.40 -16.29 -1.40
CA ARG A 41 32.60 -16.76 -0.73
C ARG A 41 32.72 -18.28 -0.95
N ASN A 42 33.82 -18.73 -1.59
CA ASN A 42 34.15 -20.15 -1.80
C ASN A 42 32.97 -21.01 -2.35
N ARG A 43 32.44 -20.65 -3.53
CA ARG A 43 31.34 -21.39 -4.23
C ARG A 43 30.01 -21.47 -3.47
N LYS A 44 29.82 -20.72 -2.39
CA LYS A 44 28.51 -20.57 -1.72
C LYS A 44 28.04 -19.13 -1.84
N ILE A 45 26.80 -18.95 -2.25
CA ILE A 45 26.12 -17.64 -2.22
C ILE A 45 25.48 -17.55 -0.85
N GLY A 46 25.89 -16.57 -0.05
CA GLY A 46 25.27 -16.26 1.25
C GLY A 46 24.47 -14.96 1.14
N VAL A 47 23.27 -14.94 1.72
CA VAL A 47 22.47 -13.72 1.91
C VAL A 47 22.81 -13.20 3.30
N TYR A 48 23.39 -12.02 3.36
CA TYR A 48 23.67 -11.34 4.62
C TYR A 48 22.69 -10.17 4.80
N LEU A 49 21.82 -10.29 5.78
CA LEU A 49 20.99 -9.21 6.28
C LEU A 49 21.68 -8.69 7.54
N GLU A 50 22.25 -7.49 7.47
CA GLU A 50 22.88 -6.87 8.62
C GLU A 50 21.79 -6.13 9.41
N HIS A 51 21.41 -6.67 10.55
CA HIS A 51 20.35 -6.13 11.41
C HIS A 51 20.88 -5.84 12.81
N HIS A 52 20.59 -4.63 13.32
CA HIS A 52 20.82 -4.25 14.73
C HIS A 52 19.46 -4.14 15.45
N PRO A 53 18.95 -5.21 16.07
CA PRO A 53 17.59 -5.24 16.62
C PRO A 53 17.44 -4.56 17.99
N GLU A 54 18.52 -4.23 18.68
CA GLU A 54 18.40 -3.85 20.10
C GLU A 54 18.08 -2.36 20.36
N ALA A 55 18.51 -1.46 19.50
CA ALA A 55 18.28 -0.03 19.70
C ALA A 55 16.84 0.40 19.35
N GLU A 56 16.21 -0.28 18.40
CA GLU A 56 14.87 0.06 17.91
C GLU A 56 13.76 -0.49 18.83
N LYS A 57 13.97 -1.68 19.42
CA LYS A 57 13.03 -2.26 20.40
C LYS A 57 12.87 -1.40 21.65
N GLN A 58 13.92 -0.72 22.11
CA GLN A 58 13.84 0.13 23.30
C GLN A 58 12.97 1.39 23.08
N GLY A 59 12.80 1.87 21.85
CA GLY A 59 11.92 2.99 21.52
C GLY A 59 10.44 2.62 21.52
N ILE A 60 10.10 1.41 21.11
CA ILE A 60 8.72 0.91 20.99
C ILE A 60 8.13 0.60 22.36
N GLU A 61 8.90 0.04 23.28
CA GLU A 61 8.44 -0.29 24.65
C GLU A 61 7.98 0.93 25.47
N LYS A 62 8.44 2.14 25.13
CA LYS A 62 8.08 3.39 25.84
C LYS A 62 6.86 4.11 25.25
N SER A 63 6.39 3.73 24.06
CA SER A 63 5.27 4.39 23.40
C SER A 63 3.94 3.76 23.80
N SER A 64 2.93 4.59 24.14
CA SER A 64 1.61 4.07 24.42
C SER A 64 1.00 3.42 23.17
N LEU A 65 0.22 2.35 23.38
CA LEU A 65 -0.45 1.63 22.29
C LEU A 65 -1.36 2.54 21.45
N ALA A 66 -1.92 3.59 22.07
CA ALA A 66 -2.71 4.61 21.37
C ALA A 66 -1.81 5.46 20.43
N ALA A 67 -0.65 5.88 20.90
CA ALA A 67 0.29 6.65 20.09
C ALA A 67 0.80 5.84 18.88
N LEU A 68 1.13 4.56 19.07
CA LEU A 68 1.51 3.66 17.99
C LEU A 68 0.37 3.42 17.01
N THR A 69 -0.89 3.34 17.49
CA THR A 69 -2.07 3.21 16.61
C THR A 69 -2.25 4.47 15.74
N VAL A 70 -2.12 5.66 16.32
CA VAL A 70 -2.19 6.92 15.57
C VAL A 70 -1.06 7.03 14.55
N ALA A 71 0.17 6.69 14.95
CA ALA A 71 1.33 6.70 14.05
C ALA A 71 1.16 5.70 12.89
N SER A 72 0.64 4.50 13.16
CA SER A 72 0.36 3.51 12.12
C SER A 72 -0.71 3.98 11.13
N ILE A 73 -1.73 4.75 11.57
CA ILE A 73 -2.72 5.33 10.66
C ILE A 73 -2.05 6.25 9.63
N GLY A 74 -1.09 7.05 10.06
CA GLY A 74 -0.41 8.00 9.18
C GLY A 74 0.57 7.38 8.20
N ILE A 75 1.29 6.34 8.61
CA ILE A 75 2.39 5.76 7.83
C ILE A 75 1.92 4.53 7.05
N VAL A 76 1.29 3.57 7.72
CA VAL A 76 0.89 2.30 7.12
C VAL A 76 -0.33 2.44 6.20
N TYR A 77 -1.28 3.31 6.56
CA TYR A 77 -2.56 3.43 5.85
C TYR A 77 -2.64 4.65 4.92
N GLY A 78 -1.53 5.36 4.72
CA GLY A 78 -1.48 6.51 3.81
C GLY A 78 -1.85 6.13 2.38
N ASP A 79 -1.26 5.06 1.89
CA ASP A 79 -1.42 4.58 0.54
C ASP A 79 -2.84 4.07 0.25
N ILE A 80 -3.32 3.09 1.01
CA ILE A 80 -4.68 2.57 0.85
C ILE A 80 -5.77 3.64 1.11
N GLY A 81 -5.44 4.68 1.89
CA GLY A 81 -6.32 5.81 2.17
C GLY A 81 -6.49 6.77 0.98
N THR A 82 -5.57 6.78 0.02
CA THR A 82 -5.65 7.61 -1.19
C THR A 82 -6.31 6.90 -2.36
N SER A 83 -6.43 5.57 -2.32
CA SER A 83 -7.08 4.76 -3.35
C SER A 83 -8.50 5.22 -3.74
N PRO A 84 -9.35 5.72 -2.83
CA PRO A 84 -10.67 6.26 -3.19
C PRO A 84 -10.66 7.39 -4.21
N LEU A 85 -9.55 8.11 -4.36
CA LEU A 85 -9.44 9.22 -5.31
C LEU A 85 -9.44 8.75 -6.78
N TYR A 86 -8.98 7.53 -7.05
CA TYR A 86 -8.76 7.07 -8.41
C TYR A 86 -9.39 5.69 -8.73
N ALA A 87 -9.66 4.83 -7.76
CA ALA A 87 -10.10 3.46 -8.02
C ALA A 87 -11.41 3.38 -8.80
N MET A 88 -12.46 4.10 -8.38
CA MET A 88 -13.74 4.11 -9.11
C MET A 88 -13.62 4.75 -10.49
N ARG A 89 -12.83 5.81 -10.61
CA ARG A 89 -12.55 6.45 -11.90
C ARG A 89 -11.80 5.52 -12.85
N ALA A 90 -10.87 4.72 -12.35
CA ALA A 90 -10.13 3.75 -13.15
C ALA A 90 -11.06 2.66 -13.74
N VAL A 91 -12.10 2.26 -13.00
CA VAL A 91 -13.07 1.27 -13.46
C VAL A 91 -13.99 1.82 -14.55
N PHE A 92 -14.55 3.02 -14.34
CA PHE A 92 -15.61 3.55 -15.22
C PHE A 92 -15.12 4.59 -16.22
N GLY A 93 -13.96 5.19 -16.02
CA GLY A 93 -13.42 6.28 -16.86
C GLY A 93 -12.30 5.89 -17.82
N GLY A 94 -11.81 4.63 -17.79
CA GLY A 94 -10.69 4.18 -18.63
C GLY A 94 -11.05 3.92 -20.09
N THR A 95 -10.04 3.83 -20.96
CA THR A 95 -10.17 3.36 -22.36
C THR A 95 -10.63 1.88 -22.36
N GLY A 96 -11.87 1.61 -22.73
CA GLY A 96 -12.55 0.33 -22.54
C GLY A 96 -13.35 0.28 -21.23
N GLY A 97 -13.60 1.45 -20.64
CA GLY A 97 -14.33 1.62 -19.40
C GLY A 97 -15.67 0.90 -19.42
N LEU A 98 -16.00 0.32 -18.27
CA LEU A 98 -17.25 -0.36 -18.05
C LEU A 98 -18.41 0.64 -18.19
N ILE A 99 -19.44 0.27 -18.93
CA ILE A 99 -20.64 1.09 -19.03
C ILE A 99 -21.26 1.23 -17.64
N LEU A 100 -21.50 2.48 -17.23
CA LEU A 100 -22.10 2.80 -15.95
C LEU A 100 -23.57 2.42 -15.98
N THR A 101 -23.91 1.26 -15.43
CA THR A 101 -25.27 0.76 -15.20
C THR A 101 -25.45 0.42 -13.73
N SER A 102 -26.68 0.42 -13.23
CA SER A 102 -26.93 0.08 -11.81
C SER A 102 -26.37 -1.28 -11.41
N ASN A 103 -26.49 -2.29 -12.27
CA ASN A 103 -25.98 -3.63 -11.99
C ASN A 103 -24.45 -3.66 -11.95
N ASN A 104 -23.79 -3.05 -12.94
CA ASN A 104 -22.33 -2.97 -12.99
C ASN A 104 -21.79 -2.20 -11.79
N LEU A 105 -22.43 -1.09 -11.42
CA LEU A 105 -22.03 -0.27 -10.29
C LEU A 105 -22.12 -1.04 -8.97
N LEU A 106 -23.26 -1.71 -8.70
CA LEU A 106 -23.41 -2.53 -7.50
C LEU A 106 -22.41 -3.69 -7.49
N GLY A 107 -22.14 -4.32 -8.64
CA GLY A 107 -21.16 -5.38 -8.78
C GLY A 107 -19.74 -4.91 -8.45
N ILE A 108 -19.32 -3.77 -8.99
CA ILE A 108 -17.99 -3.19 -8.75
C ILE A 108 -17.82 -2.75 -7.30
N VAL A 109 -18.79 -2.05 -6.73
CA VAL A 109 -18.74 -1.64 -5.31
C VAL A 109 -18.68 -2.88 -4.41
N SER A 110 -19.46 -3.93 -4.73
CA SER A 110 -19.41 -5.21 -4.03
C SER A 110 -18.02 -5.86 -4.13
N LEU A 111 -17.41 -5.91 -5.33
CA LEU A 111 -16.06 -6.43 -5.53
C LEU A 111 -15.00 -5.66 -4.71
N ILE A 112 -15.08 -4.33 -4.65
CA ILE A 112 -14.17 -3.52 -3.85
C ILE A 112 -14.31 -3.85 -2.36
N ILE A 113 -15.54 -3.87 -1.83
CA ILE A 113 -15.79 -4.14 -0.41
C ILE A 113 -15.32 -5.55 -0.03
N TRP A 114 -15.66 -6.55 -0.83
CA TRP A 114 -15.23 -7.92 -0.58
C TRP A 114 -13.74 -8.12 -0.82
N GLY A 115 -13.12 -7.36 -1.73
CA GLY A 115 -11.68 -7.26 -1.86
C GLY A 115 -11.01 -6.74 -0.59
N LEU A 116 -11.52 -5.64 0.00
CA LEU A 116 -11.06 -5.12 1.30
C LEU A 116 -11.24 -6.14 2.43
N ILE A 117 -12.35 -6.90 2.44
CA ILE A 117 -12.57 -7.94 3.44
C ILE A 117 -11.59 -9.10 3.25
N VAL A 118 -11.54 -9.71 2.07
CA VAL A 118 -10.79 -10.93 1.82
C VAL A 118 -9.28 -10.66 1.77
N VAL A 119 -8.86 -9.66 0.97
CA VAL A 119 -7.44 -9.39 0.76
C VAL A 119 -6.86 -8.64 1.96
N VAL A 120 -7.46 -7.53 2.39
CA VAL A 120 -6.85 -6.74 3.45
C VAL A 120 -7.16 -7.32 4.82
N SER A 121 -8.45 -7.50 5.17
CA SER A 121 -8.82 -7.92 6.52
C SER A 121 -8.40 -9.37 6.80
N VAL A 122 -8.74 -10.32 5.93
CA VAL A 122 -8.46 -11.75 6.18
C VAL A 122 -7.00 -12.06 5.86
N LYS A 123 -6.54 -11.83 4.62
CA LYS A 123 -5.19 -12.21 4.21
C LYS A 123 -4.12 -11.44 4.98
N TYR A 124 -4.12 -10.09 4.93
CA TYR A 124 -3.05 -9.30 5.55
C TYR A 124 -3.24 -9.17 7.06
N VAL A 125 -4.38 -8.64 7.55
CA VAL A 125 -4.54 -8.27 8.95
C VAL A 125 -4.71 -9.49 9.88
N LEU A 126 -5.44 -10.54 9.47
CA LEU A 126 -5.67 -11.71 10.32
C LEU A 126 -4.61 -12.80 10.14
N ILE A 127 -4.12 -13.03 8.92
CA ILE A 127 -3.20 -14.13 8.61
C ILE A 127 -1.76 -13.64 8.56
N MET A 128 -1.42 -12.72 7.65
CA MET A 128 -0.03 -12.33 7.38
C MET A 128 0.65 -11.66 8.58
N LEU A 129 -0.08 -10.83 9.34
CA LEU A 129 0.45 -10.24 10.58
C LEU A 129 0.75 -11.25 11.71
N ARG A 130 0.55 -12.56 11.47
CA ARG A 130 0.99 -13.64 12.39
C ARG A 130 2.31 -14.27 11.93
N ALA A 131 2.69 -14.08 10.66
CA ALA A 131 3.91 -14.62 10.09
C ALA A 131 5.06 -13.65 10.35
N ASP A 132 5.52 -13.58 11.57
CA ASP A 132 6.62 -12.72 11.98
C ASP A 132 7.97 -13.46 11.91
N ASN A 133 9.01 -12.77 11.48
CA ASN A 133 10.38 -13.23 11.54
C ASN A 133 11.17 -12.37 12.54
N ARG A 134 11.18 -12.76 13.81
CA ARG A 134 11.81 -12.03 14.93
C ARG A 134 11.28 -10.60 15.12
N GLY A 135 9.99 -10.41 14.89
CA GLY A 135 9.30 -9.13 14.94
C GLY A 135 9.27 -8.39 13.60
N GLU A 136 9.96 -8.86 12.58
CA GLU A 136 10.00 -8.27 11.24
C GLU A 136 8.95 -8.88 10.32
N GLY A 137 8.41 -8.05 9.42
CA GLY A 137 7.47 -8.44 8.36
C GLY A 137 7.98 -8.11 6.96
N GLY A 138 7.07 -8.20 5.99
CA GLY A 138 7.35 -7.90 4.59
C GLY A 138 7.79 -9.10 3.77
N THR A 139 7.91 -8.90 2.46
CA THR A 139 8.17 -9.96 1.48
C THR A 139 9.47 -10.72 1.75
N LEU A 140 10.52 -10.01 2.19
CA LEU A 140 11.81 -10.62 2.50
C LEU A 140 11.77 -11.44 3.79
N ALA A 141 11.04 -10.98 4.81
CA ALA A 141 10.83 -11.73 6.05
C ALA A 141 10.05 -13.03 5.77
N LEU A 142 9.00 -12.95 4.95
CA LEU A 142 8.23 -14.11 4.52
C LEU A 142 9.09 -15.11 3.73
N MET A 143 9.93 -14.62 2.82
CA MET A 143 10.89 -15.44 2.09
C MET A 143 11.86 -16.15 3.04
N ALA A 144 12.39 -15.44 4.05
CA ALA A 144 13.29 -16.01 5.04
C ALA A 144 12.63 -17.10 5.88
N LEU A 145 11.37 -16.88 6.31
CA LEU A 145 10.56 -17.88 7.01
C LEU A 145 10.33 -19.13 6.15
N ALA A 146 9.91 -18.95 4.91
CA ALA A 146 9.68 -20.05 3.98
C ALA A 146 10.96 -20.85 3.69
N HIS A 147 12.10 -20.18 3.55
CA HIS A 147 13.41 -20.83 3.40
C HIS A 147 13.83 -21.59 4.66
N SER A 148 13.54 -21.07 5.85
CA SER A 148 13.87 -21.75 7.10
C SER A 148 13.10 -23.07 7.28
N ALA A 149 11.91 -23.15 6.71
CA ALA A 149 11.05 -24.34 6.75
C ALA A 149 11.46 -25.40 5.70
N LEU A 150 12.29 -25.07 4.72
CA LEU A 150 12.69 -25.98 3.64
C LEU A 150 14.02 -26.68 3.94
N PRO A 151 14.16 -27.99 3.62
CA PRO A 151 15.45 -28.66 3.61
C PRO A 151 16.40 -27.99 2.60
N LYS A 152 17.68 -27.81 2.97
CA LYS A 152 18.70 -27.16 2.11
C LYS A 152 18.89 -27.80 0.73
N LYS A 153 18.46 -29.05 0.51
CA LYS A 153 18.50 -29.78 -0.77
C LYS A 153 17.17 -29.76 -1.53
N SER A 154 16.16 -28.99 -1.07
CA SER A 154 14.86 -28.93 -1.73
C SER A 154 14.97 -28.32 -3.13
N ARG A 155 14.26 -28.91 -4.09
CA ARG A 155 14.11 -28.36 -5.45
C ARG A 155 13.37 -27.00 -5.47
N LEU A 156 12.60 -26.70 -4.42
CA LEU A 156 11.86 -25.46 -4.27
C LEU A 156 12.69 -24.29 -3.73
N TYR A 157 13.95 -24.54 -3.29
CA TYR A 157 14.79 -23.50 -2.69
C TYR A 157 15.04 -22.32 -3.63
N TYR A 158 15.51 -22.57 -4.86
CA TYR A 158 15.78 -21.51 -5.83
C TYR A 158 14.53 -20.83 -6.42
N PRO A 159 13.46 -21.56 -6.78
CA PRO A 159 12.20 -20.92 -7.20
C PRO A 159 11.61 -20.01 -6.13
N LEU A 160 11.66 -20.40 -4.85
CA LEU A 160 11.15 -19.57 -3.76
C LEU A 160 12.01 -18.31 -3.56
N LEU A 161 13.34 -18.43 -3.69
CA LEU A 161 14.24 -17.28 -3.67
C LEU A 161 13.92 -16.31 -4.82
N ALA A 162 13.75 -16.83 -6.03
CA ALA A 162 13.41 -16.02 -7.20
C ALA A 162 12.06 -15.29 -7.02
N LEU A 163 11.03 -15.99 -6.49
CA LEU A 163 9.73 -15.37 -6.18
C LEU A 163 9.85 -14.29 -5.11
N GLY A 164 10.64 -14.50 -4.06
CA GLY A 164 10.86 -13.50 -3.03
C GLY A 164 11.54 -12.24 -3.55
N VAL A 165 12.59 -12.42 -4.40
CA VAL A 165 13.28 -11.30 -5.04
C VAL A 165 12.36 -10.57 -6.02
N LEU A 166 11.59 -11.31 -6.83
CA LEU A 166 10.61 -10.73 -7.74
C LEU A 166 9.55 -9.93 -6.98
N GLY A 167 8.99 -10.49 -5.91
CA GLY A 167 8.01 -9.80 -5.07
C GLY A 167 8.55 -8.52 -4.45
N ALA A 168 9.79 -8.54 -3.93
CA ALA A 168 10.45 -7.36 -3.42
C ALA A 168 10.65 -6.29 -4.52
N SER A 169 11.07 -6.71 -5.73
CA SER A 169 11.27 -5.80 -6.86
C SER A 169 9.96 -5.13 -7.30
N LEU A 170 8.86 -5.89 -7.34
CA LEU A 170 7.53 -5.36 -7.66
C LEU A 170 7.05 -4.37 -6.58
N PHE A 171 7.27 -4.68 -5.30
CA PHE A 171 6.96 -3.78 -4.20
C PHE A 171 7.72 -2.44 -4.31
N TYR A 172 9.00 -2.48 -4.71
CA TYR A 172 9.75 -1.25 -4.98
C TYR A 172 9.21 -0.46 -6.17
N GLY A 173 8.78 -1.16 -7.23
CA GLY A 173 8.14 -0.52 -8.38
C GLY A 173 6.86 0.21 -7.99
N ASP A 174 6.03 -0.42 -7.18
CA ASP A 174 4.80 0.16 -6.66
C ASP A 174 5.04 1.41 -5.82
N SER A 175 6.07 1.41 -4.98
CA SER A 175 6.46 2.56 -4.14
C SER A 175 6.78 3.85 -4.93
N VAL A 176 6.98 3.77 -6.24
CA VAL A 176 7.18 4.93 -7.13
C VAL A 176 5.87 5.28 -7.84
N ILE A 177 5.14 4.27 -8.32
CA ILE A 177 3.95 4.46 -9.16
C ILE A 177 2.79 5.00 -8.33
N THR A 178 2.53 4.42 -7.16
CA THR A 178 1.35 4.75 -6.35
C THR A 178 1.35 6.20 -5.83
N PRO A 179 2.46 6.76 -5.28
CA PRO A 179 2.50 8.18 -4.95
C PRO A 179 2.26 9.11 -6.15
N ALA A 180 2.76 8.73 -7.32
CA ALA A 180 2.57 9.52 -8.54
C ALA A 180 1.08 9.57 -8.95
N ILE A 181 0.39 8.44 -8.95
CA ILE A 181 -1.04 8.36 -9.25
C ILE A 181 -1.85 9.12 -8.21
N SER A 182 -1.53 8.99 -6.92
CA SER A 182 -2.24 9.64 -5.83
C SER A 182 -2.13 11.17 -5.91
N ILE A 183 -0.92 11.70 -6.17
CA ILE A 183 -0.70 13.14 -6.33
C ILE A 183 -1.41 13.63 -7.59
N LEU A 184 -1.29 12.93 -8.72
CA LEU A 184 -1.93 13.30 -9.96
C LEU A 184 -3.46 13.37 -9.78
N SER A 185 -4.06 12.34 -9.20
CA SER A 185 -5.51 12.29 -8.96
C SER A 185 -6.01 13.39 -8.01
N ALA A 186 -5.22 13.73 -6.98
CA ALA A 186 -5.54 14.84 -6.10
C ALA A 186 -5.50 16.19 -6.83
N VAL A 187 -4.49 16.40 -7.70
CA VAL A 187 -4.35 17.65 -8.48
C VAL A 187 -5.42 17.74 -9.59
N GLU A 188 -5.80 16.62 -10.20
CA GLU A 188 -6.92 16.57 -11.16
C GLU A 188 -8.25 17.03 -10.53
N GLY A 189 -8.40 16.86 -9.20
CA GLY A 189 -9.54 17.42 -8.47
C GLY A 189 -9.68 18.96 -8.62
N LEU A 190 -8.57 19.69 -8.85
CA LEU A 190 -8.61 21.14 -9.10
C LEU A 190 -9.26 21.47 -10.45
N GLU A 191 -9.13 20.59 -11.45
CA GLU A 191 -9.78 20.75 -12.74
C GLU A 191 -11.32 20.73 -12.63
N VAL A 192 -11.83 19.92 -11.70
CA VAL A 192 -13.27 19.85 -11.43
C VAL A 192 -13.80 21.18 -10.87
N ALA A 193 -13.00 21.87 -10.03
CA ALA A 193 -13.37 23.16 -9.47
C ALA A 193 -13.27 24.29 -10.51
N THR A 194 -12.24 24.25 -11.38
CA THR A 194 -12.02 25.29 -12.40
C THR A 194 -11.24 24.71 -13.60
N PRO A 195 -11.82 24.70 -14.83
CA PRO A 195 -11.16 24.19 -16.03
C PRO A 195 -9.85 24.91 -16.37
N LEU A 196 -9.62 26.08 -15.79
CA LEU A 196 -8.40 26.87 -15.98
C LEU A 196 -7.14 26.13 -15.52
N PHE A 197 -7.25 25.19 -14.55
CA PHE A 197 -6.13 24.41 -14.04
C PHE A 197 -5.71 23.25 -14.94
N ARG A 198 -6.49 22.88 -15.95
CA ARG A 198 -6.23 21.75 -16.84
C ARG A 198 -4.80 21.71 -17.40
N PRO A 199 -4.23 22.80 -17.99
CA PRO A 199 -2.86 22.78 -18.50
C PRO A 199 -1.79 22.71 -17.40
N TYR A 200 -2.15 23.04 -16.16
CA TYR A 200 -1.22 23.10 -15.03
C TYR A 200 -1.21 21.83 -14.15
N VAL A 201 -2.10 20.87 -14.40
CA VAL A 201 -2.21 19.63 -13.60
C VAL A 201 -0.87 18.90 -13.53
N ILE A 202 -0.23 18.64 -14.68
CA ILE A 202 1.05 17.93 -14.74
C ILE A 202 2.18 18.74 -14.09
N PRO A 203 2.38 20.03 -14.40
CA PRO A 203 3.39 20.86 -13.73
C PRO A 203 3.22 20.93 -12.20
N ILE A 204 1.99 21.07 -11.71
CA ILE A 204 1.70 21.12 -10.28
C ILE A 204 2.04 19.76 -9.64
N ALA A 205 1.58 18.66 -10.23
CA ALA A 205 1.85 17.31 -9.72
C ALA A 205 3.36 17.03 -9.65
N LEU A 206 4.12 17.36 -10.69
CA LEU A 206 5.58 17.23 -10.70
C LEU A 206 6.24 18.10 -9.63
N THR A 207 5.80 19.33 -9.44
CA THR A 207 6.34 20.25 -8.42
C THR A 207 6.12 19.67 -7.02
N ILE A 208 4.92 19.14 -6.76
CA ILE A 208 4.61 18.50 -5.48
C ILE A 208 5.48 17.25 -5.26
N MET A 209 5.63 16.40 -6.29
CA MET A 209 6.49 15.20 -6.20
C MET A 209 7.95 15.56 -5.90
N VAL A 210 8.53 16.48 -6.67
CA VAL A 210 9.91 16.93 -6.45
C VAL A 210 10.07 17.54 -5.05
N GLY A 211 9.11 18.35 -4.61
CA GLY A 211 9.08 18.91 -3.27
C GLY A 211 9.06 17.83 -2.19
N LEU A 212 8.17 16.85 -2.33
CA LEU A 212 8.02 15.72 -1.40
C LEU A 212 9.33 14.92 -1.28
N TYR A 213 9.89 14.50 -2.41
CA TYR A 213 11.15 13.74 -2.40
C TYR A 213 12.34 14.56 -1.89
N SER A 214 12.36 15.87 -2.14
CA SER A 214 13.40 16.77 -1.61
C SER A 214 13.33 16.92 -0.10
N ILE A 215 12.13 16.94 0.49
CA ILE A 215 11.93 16.98 1.93
C ILE A 215 12.29 15.61 2.56
N GLN A 216 11.93 14.53 1.88
CA GLN A 216 12.20 13.16 2.33
C GLN A 216 13.69 12.87 2.46
N TYR A 217 14.54 13.50 1.62
CA TYR A 217 16.00 13.41 1.70
C TYR A 217 16.56 13.90 3.05
N LYS A 218 15.91 14.89 3.69
CA LYS A 218 16.33 15.45 5.00
C LYS A 218 15.89 14.61 6.20
N GLY A 219 15.15 13.52 5.96
CA GLY A 219 14.57 12.65 6.98
C GLY A 219 13.14 13.04 7.37
N THR A 220 12.31 12.03 7.60
CA THR A 220 10.87 12.17 7.83
C THR A 220 10.48 12.20 9.32
N ALA A 221 11.44 12.02 10.25
CA ALA A 221 11.17 11.89 11.69
C ALA A 221 10.40 13.07 12.30
N GLY A 222 10.68 14.29 11.85
CA GLY A 222 9.99 15.51 12.31
C GLY A 222 8.57 15.64 11.77
N ILE A 223 8.37 15.25 10.50
CA ILE A 223 7.11 15.43 9.76
C ILE A 223 6.16 14.27 10.04
N GLY A 224 6.70 13.06 10.30
CA GLY A 224 5.92 11.84 10.53
C GLY A 224 4.91 11.95 11.68
N LYS A 225 5.16 12.81 12.67
CA LYS A 225 4.23 13.06 13.79
C LYS A 225 2.90 13.66 13.35
N TRP A 226 2.88 14.39 12.24
CA TRP A 226 1.68 15.03 11.71
C TRP A 226 0.86 14.12 10.81
N PHE A 227 1.47 13.08 10.23
CA PHE A 227 0.78 12.18 9.30
C PHE A 227 -0.39 11.46 9.96
N GLY A 228 -0.23 10.99 11.19
CA GLY A 228 -1.31 10.32 11.94
C GLY A 228 -2.56 11.18 12.09
N PRO A 229 -2.49 12.36 12.72
CA PRO A 229 -3.62 13.26 12.86
C PRO A 229 -4.24 13.69 11.52
N ILE A 230 -3.42 14.01 10.51
CA ILE A 230 -3.91 14.39 9.17
C ILE A 230 -4.69 13.23 8.55
N MET A 231 -4.18 12.01 8.61
CA MET A 231 -4.87 10.85 8.05
C MET A 231 -6.14 10.48 8.81
N ILE A 232 -6.21 10.73 10.11
CA ILE A 232 -7.46 10.56 10.88
C ILE A 232 -8.53 11.52 10.36
N VAL A 233 -8.20 12.81 10.20
CA VAL A 233 -9.12 13.80 9.63
C VAL A 233 -9.55 13.40 8.22
N TRP A 234 -8.62 12.93 7.42
CA TRP A 234 -8.88 12.43 6.06
C TRP A 234 -9.89 11.27 6.06
N PHE A 235 -9.68 10.23 6.86
CA PHE A 235 -10.61 9.09 6.95
C PHE A 235 -11.98 9.49 7.48
N ILE A 236 -12.06 10.42 8.42
CA ILE A 236 -13.34 10.97 8.91
C ILE A 236 -14.05 11.73 7.79
N ALA A 237 -13.34 12.55 7.01
CA ALA A 237 -13.90 13.26 5.87
C ALA A 237 -14.44 12.29 4.81
N LEU A 238 -13.65 11.24 4.45
CA LEU A 238 -14.10 10.19 3.53
C LEU A 238 -15.37 9.49 4.01
N ALA A 239 -15.40 9.12 5.29
CA ALA A 239 -16.59 8.49 5.90
C ALA A 239 -17.80 9.41 5.89
N GLY A 240 -17.60 10.68 6.25
CA GLY A 240 -18.68 11.69 6.27
C GLY A 240 -19.29 11.91 4.89
N MET A 241 -18.46 12.12 3.87
CA MET A 241 -18.93 12.22 2.48
C MET A 241 -19.64 10.94 2.03
N GLY A 242 -19.11 9.77 2.45
CA GLY A 242 -19.73 8.48 2.17
C GLY A 242 -21.14 8.39 2.73
N VAL A 243 -21.32 8.69 4.01
CA VAL A 243 -22.63 8.64 4.70
C VAL A 243 -23.66 9.56 4.03
N VAL A 244 -23.29 10.79 3.71
CA VAL A 244 -24.19 11.74 3.02
C VAL A 244 -24.75 11.16 1.73
N ASN A 245 -23.91 10.53 0.92
CA ASN A 245 -24.33 9.95 -0.35
C ASN A 245 -25.11 8.63 -0.18
N ILE A 246 -24.81 7.83 0.85
CA ILE A 246 -25.58 6.62 1.17
C ILE A 246 -26.99 6.99 1.60
N VAL A 247 -27.16 8.00 2.45
CA VAL A 247 -28.49 8.49 2.89
C VAL A 247 -29.30 8.98 1.69
N ALA A 248 -28.66 9.66 0.75
CA ALA A 248 -29.31 10.16 -0.46
C ALA A 248 -29.68 9.03 -1.47
N SER A 249 -29.00 7.89 -1.43
CA SER A 249 -29.25 6.74 -2.32
C SER A 249 -29.04 5.41 -1.59
N PRO A 250 -29.97 5.00 -0.69
CA PRO A 250 -29.76 3.82 0.17
C PRO A 250 -29.73 2.50 -0.58
N ALA A 251 -30.18 2.44 -1.84
CA ALA A 251 -30.09 1.25 -2.68
C ALA A 251 -28.64 0.74 -2.88
N VAL A 252 -27.63 1.61 -2.72
CA VAL A 252 -26.23 1.19 -2.81
C VAL A 252 -25.84 0.17 -1.72
N LEU A 253 -26.57 0.11 -0.59
CA LEU A 253 -26.32 -0.86 0.48
C LEU A 253 -26.49 -2.31 0.02
N PHE A 254 -27.23 -2.56 -1.07
CA PHE A 254 -27.30 -3.89 -1.67
C PHE A 254 -25.93 -4.42 -2.14
N ALA A 255 -24.98 -3.52 -2.43
CA ALA A 255 -23.61 -3.90 -2.78
C ALA A 255 -22.83 -4.58 -1.61
N LEU A 256 -23.33 -4.54 -0.39
CA LEU A 256 -22.76 -5.34 0.71
C LEU A 256 -22.96 -6.84 0.51
N ASN A 257 -23.97 -7.25 -0.28
CA ASN A 257 -24.18 -8.65 -0.62
C ASN A 257 -23.17 -9.09 -1.68
N PRO A 258 -22.34 -10.13 -1.42
CA PRO A 258 -21.33 -10.63 -2.37
C PRO A 258 -21.94 -11.18 -3.66
N TRP A 259 -23.24 -11.47 -3.65
CA TRP A 259 -23.94 -11.98 -4.82
C TRP A 259 -23.84 -11.02 -6.01
N TYR A 260 -23.85 -9.70 -5.76
CA TYR A 260 -23.69 -8.71 -6.84
C TYR A 260 -22.32 -8.76 -7.49
N ALA A 261 -21.27 -9.07 -6.72
CA ALA A 261 -19.93 -9.27 -7.24
C ALA A 261 -19.87 -10.50 -8.17
N LEU A 262 -20.50 -11.62 -7.75
CA LEU A 262 -20.55 -12.85 -8.55
C LEU A 262 -21.37 -12.67 -9.82
N LEU A 263 -22.55 -12.05 -9.73
CA LEU A 263 -23.38 -11.72 -10.88
C LEU A 263 -22.67 -10.85 -11.90
N PHE A 264 -21.89 -9.86 -11.42
CA PHE A 264 -21.11 -9.00 -12.31
C PHE A 264 -20.07 -9.80 -13.11
N ILE A 265 -19.33 -10.71 -12.45
CA ILE A 265 -18.31 -11.56 -13.12
C ILE A 265 -18.99 -12.49 -14.13
N GLU A 266 -20.13 -13.09 -13.78
CA GLU A 266 -20.86 -13.99 -14.64
C GLU A 266 -21.43 -13.28 -15.89
N GLN A 267 -22.01 -12.10 -15.71
CA GLN A 267 -22.63 -11.33 -16.79
C GLN A 267 -21.63 -10.62 -17.71
N ASN A 268 -20.41 -10.37 -17.23
CA ASN A 268 -19.38 -9.61 -17.95
C ASN A 268 -18.03 -10.35 -18.03
N PRO A 269 -17.94 -11.60 -18.52
CA PRO A 269 -16.70 -12.39 -18.42
C PRO A 269 -15.50 -11.75 -19.12
N GLY A 270 -15.73 -11.08 -20.26
CA GLY A 270 -14.66 -10.40 -21.00
C GLY A 270 -14.15 -9.12 -20.33
N THR A 271 -15.07 -8.30 -19.81
CA THR A 271 -14.73 -7.02 -19.17
C THR A 271 -14.44 -7.17 -17.68
N ALA A 272 -14.89 -8.26 -17.05
CA ALA A 272 -14.67 -8.51 -15.63
C ALA A 272 -13.18 -8.58 -15.27
N PHE A 273 -12.35 -9.17 -16.12
CA PHE A 273 -10.89 -9.23 -15.87
C PHE A 273 -10.25 -7.84 -15.89
N ILE A 274 -10.67 -7.00 -16.86
CA ILE A 274 -10.20 -5.60 -16.93
C ILE A 274 -10.69 -4.81 -15.72
N ALA A 275 -11.97 -4.95 -15.38
CA ALA A 275 -12.55 -4.30 -14.22
C ALA A 275 -11.89 -4.74 -12.90
N LEU A 276 -11.58 -6.04 -12.75
CA LEU A 276 -10.84 -6.56 -11.60
C LEU A 276 -9.45 -5.93 -11.47
N SER A 277 -8.73 -5.68 -12.57
CA SER A 277 -7.43 -5.02 -12.53
C SER A 277 -7.54 -3.60 -11.94
N ALA A 278 -8.61 -2.88 -12.27
CA ALA A 278 -8.88 -1.56 -11.68
C ALA A 278 -9.40 -1.65 -10.23
N VAL A 279 -10.19 -2.68 -9.90
CA VAL A 279 -10.67 -2.94 -8.53
C VAL A 279 -9.48 -3.21 -7.58
N VAL A 280 -8.41 -3.87 -8.05
CA VAL A 280 -7.19 -4.11 -7.25
C VAL A 280 -6.59 -2.80 -6.74
N LEU A 281 -6.71 -1.70 -7.48
CA LEU A 281 -6.24 -0.37 -7.04
C LEU A 281 -6.90 0.08 -5.74
N ALA A 282 -8.12 -0.38 -5.43
CA ALA A 282 -8.81 -0.01 -4.20
C ALA A 282 -8.15 -0.54 -2.92
N PHE A 283 -7.34 -1.58 -3.02
CA PHE A 283 -6.63 -2.19 -1.90
C PHE A 283 -5.12 -2.33 -2.14
N THR A 284 -4.58 -1.67 -3.16
CA THR A 284 -3.13 -1.45 -3.32
C THR A 284 -2.60 -0.73 -2.08
N GLY A 285 -1.40 -1.07 -1.64
CA GLY A 285 -0.83 -0.60 -0.37
C GLY A 285 -1.18 -1.47 0.84
N ALA A 286 -1.99 -2.53 0.68
CA ALA A 286 -2.26 -3.46 1.78
C ALA A 286 -1.01 -4.23 2.25
N GLU A 287 -0.02 -4.39 1.39
CA GLU A 287 1.27 -5.02 1.69
C GLU A 287 2.11 -4.22 2.67
N THR A 288 1.94 -2.90 2.74
CA THR A 288 2.64 -2.04 3.71
C THR A 288 2.26 -2.40 5.15
N LEU A 289 1.04 -2.92 5.38
CA LEU A 289 0.60 -3.40 6.69
C LEU A 289 1.53 -4.47 7.24
N TYR A 290 1.99 -5.35 6.35
CA TYR A 290 2.90 -6.42 6.70
C TYR A 290 4.37 -5.96 6.68
N ALA A 291 4.74 -5.08 5.76
CA ALA A 291 6.09 -4.53 5.67
C ALA A 291 6.46 -3.72 6.94
N ASP A 292 5.55 -2.88 7.42
CA ASP A 292 5.78 -2.00 8.57
C ASP A 292 5.45 -2.65 9.93
N MET A 293 5.17 -3.96 9.94
CA MET A 293 4.86 -4.69 11.17
C MET A 293 5.99 -4.60 12.20
N GLY A 294 7.25 -4.55 11.75
CA GLY A 294 8.41 -4.41 12.62
C GLY A 294 8.45 -3.10 13.40
N HIS A 295 7.96 -2.01 12.79
CA HIS A 295 7.98 -0.68 13.39
C HIS A 295 6.85 -0.41 14.39
N PHE A 296 5.65 -0.94 14.14
CA PHE A 296 4.47 -0.63 14.95
C PHE A 296 3.94 -1.82 15.75
N GLY A 297 4.28 -3.02 15.34
CA GLY A 297 3.71 -4.24 15.86
C GLY A 297 2.31 -4.55 15.29
N PRO A 298 1.84 -5.81 15.41
CA PRO A 298 0.58 -6.24 14.81
C PRO A 298 -0.67 -5.67 15.49
N GLN A 299 -0.61 -5.35 16.78
CA GLN A 299 -1.78 -4.86 17.53
C GLN A 299 -2.22 -3.44 17.15
N PRO A 300 -1.32 -2.43 17.08
CA PRO A 300 -1.66 -1.09 16.61
C PRO A 300 -2.25 -1.10 15.20
N ILE A 301 -1.63 -1.84 14.27
CA ILE A 301 -2.09 -1.98 12.89
C ILE A 301 -3.51 -2.56 12.84
N ARG A 302 -3.78 -3.69 13.54
CA ARG A 302 -5.13 -4.28 13.61
C ARG A 302 -6.17 -3.32 14.16
N ARG A 303 -5.83 -2.58 15.23
CA ARG A 303 -6.75 -1.61 15.85
C ARG A 303 -7.07 -0.46 14.92
N ALA A 304 -6.07 0.11 14.25
CA ALA A 304 -6.26 1.15 13.27
C ALA A 304 -7.18 0.69 12.13
N TRP A 305 -6.94 -0.51 11.60
CA TRP A 305 -7.73 -1.07 10.51
C TRP A 305 -9.21 -1.22 10.88
N PHE A 306 -9.53 -2.00 11.89
CA PHE A 306 -10.91 -2.33 12.20
C PHE A 306 -11.71 -1.20 12.82
N ARG A 307 -11.06 -0.23 13.51
CA ARG A 307 -11.78 0.86 14.18
C ARG A 307 -12.00 2.09 13.31
N LEU A 308 -11.11 2.37 12.38
CA LEU A 308 -11.17 3.59 11.59
C LEU A 308 -11.08 3.33 10.09
N VAL A 309 -10.00 2.70 9.62
CA VAL A 309 -9.67 2.68 8.19
C VAL A 309 -10.69 1.87 7.38
N PHE A 310 -10.94 0.62 7.76
CA PHE A 310 -11.89 -0.25 7.06
C PHE A 310 -13.33 0.30 7.05
N PRO A 311 -13.90 0.77 8.18
CA PRO A 311 -15.22 1.40 8.17
C PRO A 311 -15.26 2.66 7.28
N ALA A 312 -14.24 3.51 7.36
CA ALA A 312 -14.18 4.75 6.57
C ALA A 312 -14.11 4.46 5.06
N LEU A 313 -13.26 3.52 4.63
CA LEU A 313 -13.16 3.11 3.23
C LEU A 313 -14.45 2.47 2.73
N THR A 314 -15.07 1.59 3.52
CA THR A 314 -16.34 0.94 3.16
C THR A 314 -17.44 1.97 2.98
N LEU A 315 -17.61 2.91 3.91
CA LEU A 315 -18.57 4.00 3.80
C LEU A 315 -18.30 4.88 2.59
N ASN A 316 -17.02 5.17 2.31
CA ASN A 316 -16.65 6.00 1.17
C ASN A 316 -16.99 5.33 -0.15
N TYR A 317 -16.61 4.06 -0.37
CA TYR A 317 -16.91 3.36 -1.62
C TYR A 317 -18.41 3.14 -1.83
N LEU A 318 -19.15 2.83 -0.77
CA LEU A 318 -20.62 2.83 -0.82
C LEU A 318 -21.16 4.22 -1.20
N GLY A 319 -20.63 5.29 -0.60
CA GLY A 319 -21.03 6.65 -0.93
C GLY A 319 -20.74 7.05 -2.37
N GLN A 320 -19.57 6.69 -2.89
CA GLN A 320 -19.25 6.91 -4.31
C GLN A 320 -20.23 6.15 -5.21
N GLY A 321 -20.55 4.90 -4.87
CA GLY A 321 -21.62 4.15 -5.56
C GLY A 321 -22.97 4.83 -5.47
N GLY A 322 -23.37 5.32 -4.29
CA GLY A 322 -24.61 6.07 -4.10
C GLY A 322 -24.70 7.35 -4.93
N PHE A 323 -23.58 8.07 -5.04
CA PHE A 323 -23.49 9.25 -5.91
C PHE A 323 -23.68 8.88 -7.39
N CYS A 324 -23.03 7.84 -7.86
CA CYS A 324 -23.20 7.35 -9.23
C CYS A 324 -24.63 6.83 -9.49
N CYS A 325 -25.28 6.17 -8.53
CA CYS A 325 -26.69 5.78 -8.65
C CYS A 325 -27.62 6.98 -8.89
N ARG A 326 -27.39 8.11 -8.22
CA ARG A 326 -28.17 9.33 -8.45
C ARG A 326 -28.00 9.88 -9.84
N ILE A 327 -26.77 9.90 -10.35
CA ILE A 327 -26.51 10.37 -11.73
C ILE A 327 -27.24 9.51 -12.77
N LEU A 328 -27.34 8.19 -12.51
CA LEU A 328 -28.08 7.28 -13.39
C LEU A 328 -29.60 7.44 -13.31
N ALA A 329 -30.12 8.00 -12.24
CA ALA A 329 -31.56 8.17 -12.02
C ALA A 329 -32.10 9.50 -12.60
N HIS A 330 -31.23 10.42 -12.99
CA HIS A 330 -31.52 11.69 -13.66
C HIS A 330 -31.18 11.63 -15.14
#